data_89e13194a4d49f526909d6564cdb01fc
#
_entry.id   89e13194a4d49f526909d6564cdb01fc
#
_cell.length_a   1.000
_cell.length_b   1.000
_cell.length_c   1.000
_cell.angle_alpha   90.00
_cell.angle_beta   90.00
_cell.angle_gamma   90.00
#
_symmetry.space_group_name_H-M   'P 1'
#
loop_
_entity.id
_entity.type
_entity.pdbx_description
1 polymer ?
#
loop_
_entity_poly.entity_id
_entity_poly.type
_entity_poly.pdbx_seq_one_letter_code
_entity_poly.pdbx_strand_id
1 'polypeptide(L)'
;WTAVNPSASPFVAVFTAVGIAAAAGIVNFVVLTSAASATNSGIFSTGRMIYALAKRGHAPSSMRRLTHSSVPYQATIFSAAVLLITVVLNYVMPEAVFVMITSISTFCFIFIWAMMVICHLKYRKKNPELAAQSKFKMPLFPVMNYIILAFFVFILGILALNEDTRIALLFTPIWFVILWAFYSMLNTDDEDALSEELIEMAGVKEIYKKPKKEDSDDYII
;
A
#
# COMPACT_ATOMS: atom_id res chain seq x y z
N TRP A 1 -3.73 -28.56 -11.98
CA TRP A 1 -3.73 -27.56 -10.89
C TRP A 1 -4.27 -28.20 -9.59
N THR A 2 -5.15 -29.16 -9.67
CA THR A 2 -5.70 -29.87 -8.51
C THR A 2 -4.69 -30.79 -7.80
N ALA A 3 -3.57 -31.08 -8.39
CA ALA A 3 -2.52 -31.96 -7.86
C ALA A 3 -1.44 -31.20 -7.05
N VAL A 4 -1.51 -29.88 -6.98
CA VAL A 4 -0.52 -29.07 -6.25
C VAL A 4 -0.93 -28.99 -4.78
N ASN A 5 -0.12 -29.60 -3.91
CA ASN A 5 -0.33 -29.52 -2.48
C ASN A 5 0.00 -28.09 -1.97
N PRO A 6 -0.89 -27.42 -1.22
CA PRO A 6 -0.63 -26.08 -0.67
C PRO A 6 0.64 -25.99 0.19
N SER A 7 1.10 -27.10 0.77
CA SER A 7 2.32 -27.16 1.58
C SER A 7 3.61 -27.30 0.77
N ALA A 8 3.55 -27.50 -0.55
CA ALA A 8 4.70 -27.61 -1.42
C ALA A 8 4.80 -26.43 -2.37
N SER A 9 6.02 -25.91 -2.61
CA SER A 9 6.24 -24.86 -3.60
C SER A 9 5.78 -25.33 -4.99
N PRO A 10 4.83 -24.63 -5.64
CA PRO A 10 4.35 -25.01 -6.98
C PRO A 10 5.48 -25.13 -8.00
N PHE A 11 6.49 -24.26 -7.88
CA PHE A 11 7.67 -24.27 -8.75
C PHE A 11 8.50 -25.55 -8.60
N VAL A 12 8.75 -25.97 -7.34
CA VAL A 12 9.49 -27.21 -7.06
C VAL A 12 8.68 -28.42 -7.52
N ALA A 13 7.37 -28.44 -7.29
CA ALA A 13 6.49 -29.54 -7.67
C ALA A 13 6.50 -29.79 -9.21
N VAL A 14 6.49 -28.72 -10.02
CA VAL A 14 6.56 -28.86 -11.49
C VAL A 14 7.86 -29.51 -11.95
N PHE A 15 9.01 -29.07 -11.43
CA PHE A 15 10.31 -29.63 -11.84
C PHE A 15 10.53 -31.06 -11.32
N THR A 16 10.01 -31.38 -10.15
CA THR A 16 10.03 -32.77 -9.66
C THR A 16 9.17 -33.70 -10.52
N ALA A 17 8.00 -33.22 -10.97
CA ALA A 17 7.10 -33.99 -11.84
C ALA A 17 7.72 -34.29 -13.23
N VAL A 18 8.59 -33.41 -13.71
CA VAL A 18 9.32 -33.62 -14.99
C VAL A 18 10.57 -34.50 -14.80
N GLY A 19 10.88 -34.95 -13.57
CA GLY A 19 11.99 -35.86 -13.29
C GLY A 19 13.35 -35.20 -13.17
N ILE A 20 13.44 -33.86 -13.09
CA ILE A 20 14.70 -33.11 -13.00
C ILE A 20 14.95 -32.71 -11.53
N ALA A 21 15.33 -33.66 -10.68
CA ALA A 21 15.53 -33.42 -9.25
C ALA A 21 16.58 -32.32 -8.94
N ALA A 22 17.65 -32.24 -9.72
CA ALA A 22 18.67 -31.19 -9.57
C ALA A 22 18.11 -29.78 -9.85
N ALA A 23 17.20 -29.65 -10.82
CA ALA A 23 16.56 -28.37 -11.12
C ALA A 23 15.64 -27.89 -10.00
N ALA A 24 15.04 -28.78 -9.23
CA ALA A 24 14.22 -28.44 -8.08
C ALA A 24 15.02 -27.65 -7.02
N GLY A 25 16.26 -28.07 -6.74
CA GLY A 25 17.17 -27.35 -5.82
C GLY A 25 17.57 -25.97 -6.33
N ILE A 26 17.90 -25.86 -7.62
CA ILE A 26 18.25 -24.57 -8.24
C ILE A 26 17.06 -23.61 -8.22
N VAL A 27 15.86 -24.08 -8.58
CA VAL A 27 14.65 -23.27 -8.56
C VAL A 27 14.31 -22.80 -7.16
N ASN A 28 14.44 -23.69 -6.15
CA ASN A 28 14.22 -23.31 -4.75
C ASN A 28 15.19 -22.21 -4.29
N PHE A 29 16.47 -22.31 -4.65
CA PHE A 29 17.47 -21.28 -4.37
C PHE A 29 17.10 -19.93 -5.04
N VAL A 30 16.69 -19.96 -6.32
CA VAL A 30 16.26 -18.75 -7.04
C VAL A 30 15.01 -18.13 -6.40
N VAL A 31 14.02 -18.93 -5.99
CA VAL A 31 12.83 -18.45 -5.30
C VAL A 31 13.20 -17.81 -3.97
N LEU A 32 14.09 -18.45 -3.19
CA LEU A 32 14.54 -17.92 -1.91
C LEU A 32 15.27 -16.58 -2.06
N THR A 33 16.20 -16.48 -3.00
CA THR A 33 16.94 -15.23 -3.27
C THR A 33 16.04 -14.13 -3.79
N SER A 34 15.07 -14.46 -4.63
CA SER A 34 14.06 -13.52 -5.13
C SER A 34 13.15 -13.00 -3.99
N ALA A 35 12.71 -13.88 -3.10
CA ALA A 35 11.93 -13.52 -1.93
C ALA A 35 12.72 -12.62 -0.98
N ALA A 36 14.00 -12.93 -0.74
CA ALA A 36 14.88 -12.08 0.09
C ALA A 36 15.07 -10.69 -0.54
N SER A 37 15.25 -10.60 -1.84
CA SER A 37 15.36 -9.34 -2.58
C SER A 37 14.06 -8.52 -2.51
N ALA A 38 12.91 -9.16 -2.71
CA ALA A 38 11.59 -8.51 -2.60
C ALA A 38 11.35 -7.99 -1.17
N THR A 39 11.69 -8.77 -0.16
CA THR A 39 11.59 -8.38 1.25
C THR A 39 12.46 -7.16 1.56
N ASN A 40 13.71 -7.15 1.10
CA ASN A 40 14.61 -6.01 1.28
C ASN A 40 14.05 -4.73 0.62
N SER A 41 13.53 -4.84 -0.61
CA SER A 41 12.87 -3.74 -1.31
C SER A 41 11.62 -3.25 -0.58
N GLY A 42 10.84 -4.17 0.00
CA GLY A 42 9.66 -3.88 0.80
C GLY A 42 10.01 -3.07 2.06
N ILE A 43 11.01 -3.50 2.84
CA ILE A 43 11.48 -2.80 4.04
C ILE A 43 11.94 -1.39 3.68
N PHE A 44 12.73 -1.25 2.62
CA PHE A 44 13.22 0.05 2.16
C PHE A 44 12.07 0.99 1.76
N SER A 45 11.14 0.52 0.93
CA SER A 45 10.02 1.33 0.45
C SER A 45 9.08 1.73 1.59
N THR A 46 8.75 0.79 2.49
CA THR A 46 7.88 1.06 3.64
C THR A 46 8.53 2.03 4.61
N GLY A 47 9.83 1.88 4.90
CA GLY A 47 10.57 2.80 5.75
C GLY A 47 10.56 4.24 5.22
N ARG A 48 10.73 4.43 3.90
CA ARG A 48 10.63 5.76 3.27
C ARG A 48 9.20 6.31 3.27
N MET A 49 8.20 5.46 3.12
CA MET A 49 6.79 5.85 3.19
C MET A 49 6.43 6.36 4.59
N ILE A 50 6.82 5.61 5.63
CA ILE A 50 6.60 6.01 7.04
C ILE A 50 7.32 7.33 7.34
N TYR A 51 8.56 7.50 6.87
CA TYR A 51 9.29 8.75 6.99
C TYR A 51 8.55 9.93 6.33
N ALA A 52 8.01 9.73 5.12
CA ALA A 52 7.25 10.75 4.42
C ALA A 52 5.95 11.12 5.15
N LEU A 53 5.26 10.13 5.74
CA LEU A 53 4.09 10.36 6.58
C LEU A 53 4.46 11.12 7.87
N ALA A 54 5.55 10.72 8.53
CA ALA A 54 6.04 11.41 9.71
C ALA A 54 6.43 12.87 9.41
N LYS A 55 7.00 13.14 8.23
CA LYS A 55 7.31 14.49 7.77
C LYS A 55 6.07 15.37 7.62
N ARG A 56 4.92 14.75 7.30
CA ARG A 56 3.63 15.44 7.15
C ARG A 56 2.78 15.45 8.43
N GLY A 57 3.33 15.06 9.59
CA GLY A 57 2.57 15.01 10.84
C GLY A 57 1.66 13.77 10.99
N HIS A 58 1.57 12.89 9.98
CA HIS A 58 0.68 11.72 9.97
C HIS A 58 1.30 10.46 10.58
N ALA A 59 2.48 10.54 11.15
CA ALA A 59 3.16 9.47 11.89
C ALA A 59 4.04 10.07 13.00
N PRO A 60 4.44 9.29 14.02
CA PRO A 60 5.23 9.78 15.14
C PRO A 60 6.50 10.51 14.69
N SER A 61 6.81 11.63 15.32
CA SER A 61 7.95 12.50 14.98
C SER A 61 9.31 11.79 15.08
N SER A 62 9.41 10.74 15.91
CA SER A 62 10.60 9.89 16.00
C SER A 62 11.00 9.27 14.65
N MET A 63 10.02 8.96 13.79
CA MET A 63 10.25 8.36 12.47
C MET A 63 10.86 9.34 11.45
N ARG A 64 10.98 10.64 11.79
CA ARG A 64 11.66 11.66 10.96
C ARG A 64 13.18 11.60 11.03
N ARG A 65 13.77 10.83 11.97
CA ARG A 65 15.22 10.80 12.17
C ARG A 65 15.92 10.10 11.03
N LEU A 66 16.93 10.81 10.48
CA LEU A 66 17.81 10.31 9.42
C LEU A 66 19.19 9.99 9.99
N THR A 67 19.88 9.04 9.38
CA THR A 67 21.33 8.86 9.57
C THR A 67 22.11 9.92 8.79
N HIS A 68 23.43 10.00 8.99
CA HIS A 68 24.31 10.85 8.18
C HIS A 68 24.22 10.56 6.67
N SER A 69 23.86 9.32 6.29
CA SER A 69 23.63 8.90 4.90
C SER A 69 22.19 9.12 4.44
N SER A 70 21.40 9.97 5.12
CA SER A 70 20.00 10.29 4.78
C SER A 70 19.05 9.07 4.74
N VAL A 71 19.33 8.03 5.54
CA VAL A 71 18.48 6.84 5.67
C VAL A 71 17.56 7.00 6.89
N PRO A 72 16.22 6.82 6.76
CA PRO A 72 15.29 6.89 7.87
C PRO A 72 15.34 5.62 8.74
N TYR A 73 16.39 5.53 9.58
CA TYR A 73 16.73 4.29 10.29
C TYR A 73 15.63 3.81 11.24
N GLN A 74 14.94 4.71 11.95
CA GLN A 74 13.87 4.30 12.88
C GLN A 74 12.65 3.75 12.14
N ALA A 75 12.24 4.38 11.04
CA ALA A 75 11.17 3.89 10.20
C ALA A 75 11.53 2.55 9.54
N THR A 76 12.79 2.38 9.12
CA THR A 76 13.29 1.13 8.55
C THR A 76 13.32 0.00 9.60
N ILE A 77 13.81 0.28 10.82
CA ILE A 77 13.82 -0.68 11.94
C ILE A 77 12.38 -1.07 12.30
N PHE A 78 11.46 -0.11 12.36
CA PHE A 78 10.05 -0.39 12.61
C PHE A 78 9.46 -1.34 11.55
N SER A 79 9.72 -1.08 10.26
CA SER A 79 9.27 -1.96 9.17
C SER A 79 9.85 -3.37 9.29
N ALA A 80 11.15 -3.48 9.63
CA ALA A 80 11.81 -4.76 9.83
C ALA A 80 11.26 -5.51 11.07
N ALA A 81 10.94 -4.80 12.14
CA ALA A 81 10.36 -5.39 13.35
C ALA A 81 8.95 -5.97 13.09
N VAL A 82 8.10 -5.25 12.35
CA VAL A 82 6.78 -5.76 11.94
C VAL A 82 6.92 -7.02 11.09
N LEU A 83 7.89 -7.05 10.19
CA LEU A 83 8.17 -8.22 9.35
C LEU A 83 8.68 -9.39 10.20
N LEU A 84 9.52 -9.14 11.21
CA LEU A 84 9.98 -10.17 12.14
C LEU A 84 8.81 -10.78 12.95
N ILE A 85 7.87 -9.96 13.39
CA ILE A 85 6.64 -10.45 14.05
C ILE A 85 5.88 -11.38 13.10
N THR A 86 5.75 -11.01 11.83
CA THR A 86 5.12 -11.88 10.82
C THR A 86 5.83 -13.22 10.66
N VAL A 87 7.17 -13.24 10.69
CA VAL A 87 7.97 -14.48 10.63
C VAL A 87 7.69 -15.36 11.84
N VAL A 88 7.66 -14.79 13.05
CA VAL A 88 7.36 -15.53 14.28
C VAL A 88 5.96 -16.10 14.24
N LEU A 89 4.97 -15.31 13.82
CA LEU A 89 3.58 -15.79 13.68
C LEU A 89 3.48 -16.93 12.66
N ASN A 90 4.17 -16.82 11.54
CA ASN A 90 4.20 -17.87 10.51
C ASN A 90 4.85 -19.18 11.04
N TYR A 91 5.83 -19.08 11.93
CA TYR A 91 6.43 -20.25 12.58
C TYR A 91 5.45 -20.96 13.53
N VAL A 92 4.62 -20.20 14.26
CA VAL A 92 3.65 -20.75 15.23
C VAL A 92 2.39 -21.29 14.54
N MET A 93 1.91 -20.63 13.48
CA MET A 93 0.65 -20.96 12.78
C MET A 93 0.82 -20.85 11.26
N PRO A 94 1.59 -21.73 10.62
CA PRO A 94 2.04 -21.52 9.24
C PRO A 94 0.91 -21.44 8.22
N GLU A 95 -0.11 -22.29 8.32
CA GLU A 95 -1.21 -22.35 7.34
C GLU A 95 -2.18 -21.17 7.46
N ALA A 96 -2.62 -20.85 8.67
CA ALA A 96 -3.61 -19.81 8.92
C ALA A 96 -3.03 -18.40 8.69
N VAL A 97 -1.79 -18.14 9.13
CA VAL A 97 -1.16 -16.82 9.05
C VAL A 97 -0.87 -16.44 7.61
N PHE A 98 -0.40 -17.36 6.79
CA PHE A 98 -0.13 -17.08 5.38
C PHE A 98 -1.40 -16.63 4.63
N VAL A 99 -2.50 -17.37 4.76
CA VAL A 99 -3.78 -17.04 4.12
C VAL A 99 -4.31 -15.71 4.65
N MET A 100 -4.25 -15.49 5.95
CA MET A 100 -4.75 -14.26 6.57
C MET A 100 -3.95 -13.01 6.10
N ILE A 101 -2.62 -13.06 6.11
CA ILE A 101 -1.77 -11.94 5.70
C ILE A 101 -1.93 -11.64 4.21
N THR A 102 -1.96 -12.66 3.35
CA THR A 102 -2.14 -12.47 1.91
C THR A 102 -3.51 -11.89 1.59
N SER A 103 -4.57 -12.31 2.28
CA SER A 103 -5.93 -11.79 2.11
C SER A 103 -6.04 -10.33 2.56
N ILE A 104 -5.49 -9.97 3.72
CA ILE A 104 -5.46 -8.57 4.20
C ILE A 104 -4.65 -7.70 3.22
N SER A 105 -3.50 -8.18 2.76
CA SER A 105 -2.66 -7.47 1.79
C SER A 105 -3.42 -7.23 0.48
N THR A 106 -4.12 -8.24 -0.03
CA THR A 106 -4.93 -8.14 -1.25
C THR A 106 -6.01 -7.06 -1.10
N PHE A 107 -6.70 -7.04 0.03
CA PHE A 107 -7.70 -6.00 0.29
C PHE A 107 -7.08 -4.60 0.33
N CYS A 108 -5.95 -4.43 1.02
CA CYS A 108 -5.24 -3.15 1.09
C CYS A 108 -4.79 -2.67 -0.30
N PHE A 109 -4.29 -3.57 -1.16
CA PHE A 109 -3.94 -3.23 -2.54
C PHE A 109 -5.15 -2.80 -3.37
N ILE A 110 -6.26 -3.54 -3.29
CA ILE A 110 -7.50 -3.17 -3.99
C ILE A 110 -7.99 -1.80 -3.53
N PHE A 111 -7.95 -1.54 -2.22
CA PHE A 111 -8.33 -0.24 -1.66
C PHE A 111 -7.46 0.90 -2.21
N ILE A 112 -6.13 0.75 -2.19
CA ILE A 112 -5.19 1.76 -2.71
C ILE A 112 -5.43 2.00 -4.20
N TRP A 113 -5.58 0.95 -4.99
CA TRP A 113 -5.82 1.07 -6.43
C TRP A 113 -7.19 1.68 -6.74
N ALA A 114 -8.23 1.33 -6.00
CA ALA A 114 -9.54 1.97 -6.13
C ALA A 114 -9.46 3.47 -5.82
N MET A 115 -8.75 3.85 -4.76
CA MET A 115 -8.52 5.25 -4.42
C MET A 115 -7.76 6.00 -5.53
N MET A 116 -6.75 5.39 -6.14
CA MET A 116 -6.04 6.00 -7.29
C MET A 116 -6.97 6.22 -8.48
N VAL A 117 -7.84 5.26 -8.80
CA VAL A 117 -8.81 5.39 -9.90
C VAL A 117 -9.85 6.48 -9.59
N ILE A 118 -10.33 6.58 -8.36
CA ILE A 118 -11.25 7.63 -7.91
C ILE A 118 -10.57 9.01 -7.95
N CYS A 119 -9.33 9.10 -7.49
CA CYS A 119 -8.55 10.34 -7.58
C CYS A 119 -8.35 10.78 -9.04
N HIS A 120 -8.05 9.85 -9.95
CA HIS A 120 -7.94 10.13 -11.37
C HIS A 120 -9.25 10.67 -11.97
N LEU A 121 -10.41 10.07 -11.61
CA LEU A 121 -11.72 10.56 -12.03
C LEU A 121 -11.96 11.99 -11.55
N LYS A 122 -11.73 12.25 -10.26
CA LYS A 122 -11.91 13.60 -9.66
C LYS A 122 -10.93 14.63 -10.26
N TYR A 123 -9.66 14.24 -10.44
CA TYR A 123 -8.65 15.12 -11.02
C TYR A 123 -9.03 15.59 -12.42
N ARG A 124 -9.40 14.65 -13.30
CA ARG A 124 -9.79 14.98 -14.68
C ARG A 124 -11.08 15.81 -14.76
N LYS A 125 -12.01 15.59 -13.82
CA LYS A 125 -13.24 16.39 -13.72
C LYS A 125 -12.96 17.80 -13.24
N LYS A 126 -12.04 17.96 -12.26
CA LYS A 126 -11.71 19.27 -11.66
C LYS A 126 -10.77 20.11 -12.52
N ASN A 127 -9.87 19.48 -13.28
CA ASN A 127 -8.84 20.15 -14.08
C ASN A 127 -8.86 19.69 -15.55
N PRO A 128 -9.92 20.03 -16.32
CA PRO A 128 -10.07 19.55 -17.70
C PRO A 128 -8.97 20.04 -18.64
N GLU A 129 -8.49 21.28 -18.43
CA GLU A 129 -7.43 21.88 -19.26
C GLU A 129 -6.08 21.18 -19.09
N LEU A 130 -5.66 20.93 -17.83
CA LEU A 130 -4.44 20.19 -17.53
C LEU A 130 -4.52 18.72 -18.00
N ALA A 131 -5.71 18.13 -17.87
CA ALA A 131 -5.95 16.78 -18.37
C ALA A 131 -5.87 16.70 -19.90
N ALA A 132 -6.26 17.76 -20.61
CA ALA A 132 -6.15 17.84 -22.07
C ALA A 132 -4.69 17.95 -22.55
N GLN A 133 -3.81 18.59 -21.77
CA GLN A 133 -2.38 18.71 -22.05
C GLN A 133 -1.57 17.45 -21.72
N SER A 134 -2.14 16.49 -21.01
CA SER A 134 -1.45 15.25 -20.65
C SER A 134 -1.04 14.47 -21.91
N LYS A 135 0.24 14.09 -22.01
CA LYS A 135 0.78 13.29 -23.11
C LYS A 135 0.23 11.85 -23.12
N PHE A 136 -0.08 11.30 -21.93
CA PHE A 136 -0.62 9.96 -21.78
C PHE A 136 -2.05 10.05 -21.25
N LYS A 137 -3.01 9.75 -22.11
CA LYS A 137 -4.45 9.81 -21.79
C LYS A 137 -4.98 8.38 -21.65
N MET A 138 -5.75 8.14 -20.59
CA MET A 138 -6.46 6.87 -20.43
C MET A 138 -7.50 6.71 -21.56
N PRO A 139 -7.44 5.61 -22.32
CA PRO A 139 -8.43 5.34 -23.37
C PRO A 139 -9.82 5.17 -22.76
N LEU A 140 -10.87 5.48 -23.52
CA LEU A 140 -12.27 5.33 -23.13
C LEU A 140 -12.64 5.97 -21.77
N PHE A 141 -11.95 7.05 -21.39
CA PHE A 141 -12.33 7.79 -20.18
C PHE A 141 -13.75 8.39 -20.37
N PRO A 142 -14.65 8.36 -19.35
CA PRO A 142 -14.50 7.82 -17.99
C PRO A 142 -14.90 6.33 -17.84
N VAL A 143 -15.42 5.69 -18.90
CA VAL A 143 -15.99 4.34 -18.86
C VAL A 143 -14.99 3.31 -18.30
N MET A 144 -13.74 3.37 -18.74
CA MET A 144 -12.70 2.44 -18.27
C MET A 144 -12.47 2.52 -16.77
N ASN A 145 -12.55 3.71 -16.17
CA ASN A 145 -12.44 3.85 -14.72
C ASN A 145 -13.57 3.11 -13.97
N TYR A 146 -14.80 3.20 -14.48
CA TYR A 146 -15.93 2.49 -13.87
C TYR A 146 -15.83 0.97 -14.06
N ILE A 147 -15.33 0.50 -15.21
CA ILE A 147 -15.07 -0.93 -15.45
C ILE A 147 -14.04 -1.45 -14.44
N ILE A 148 -12.94 -0.70 -14.21
CA ILE A 148 -11.91 -1.09 -13.22
C ILE A 148 -12.51 -1.13 -11.81
N LEU A 149 -13.31 -0.14 -11.42
CA LEU A 149 -13.95 -0.14 -10.10
C LEU A 149 -14.93 -1.30 -9.95
N ALA A 150 -15.73 -1.59 -10.97
CA ALA A 150 -16.64 -2.74 -10.98
C ALA A 150 -15.88 -4.07 -10.87
N PHE A 151 -14.72 -4.18 -11.53
CA PHE A 151 -13.86 -5.35 -11.42
C PHE A 151 -13.28 -5.51 -9.99
N PHE A 152 -12.91 -4.43 -9.31
CA PHE A 152 -12.49 -4.50 -7.91
C PHE A 152 -13.61 -4.97 -6.98
N VAL A 153 -14.83 -4.47 -7.19
CA VAL A 153 -16.00 -4.95 -6.43
C VAL A 153 -16.26 -6.45 -6.69
N PHE A 154 -16.10 -6.90 -7.93
CA PHE A 154 -16.21 -8.31 -8.28
C PHE A 154 -15.17 -9.18 -7.57
N ILE A 155 -13.90 -8.76 -7.53
CA ILE A 155 -12.85 -9.47 -6.77
C ILE A 155 -13.19 -9.53 -5.28
N LEU A 156 -13.64 -8.42 -4.67
CA LEU A 156 -14.06 -8.40 -3.27
C LEU A 156 -15.22 -9.36 -3.02
N GLY A 157 -16.15 -9.47 -3.99
CA GLY A 157 -17.24 -10.45 -3.94
C GLY A 157 -16.73 -11.90 -3.91
N ILE A 158 -15.76 -12.24 -4.74
CA ILE A 158 -15.14 -13.58 -4.74
C ILE A 158 -14.45 -13.86 -3.40
N LEU A 159 -13.70 -12.90 -2.86
CA LEU A 159 -13.04 -13.03 -1.56
C LEU A 159 -14.04 -13.23 -0.41
N ALA A 160 -15.21 -12.62 -0.49
CA ALA A 160 -16.27 -12.76 0.50
C ALA A 160 -16.98 -14.14 0.45
N LEU A 161 -17.01 -14.78 -0.72
CA LEU A 161 -17.65 -16.09 -0.92
C LEU A 161 -16.75 -17.25 -0.42
N ASN A 162 -15.45 -17.04 -0.34
CA ASN A 162 -14.51 -18.05 0.12
C ASN A 162 -14.38 -17.99 1.66
N GLU A 163 -14.58 -19.10 2.36
CA GLU A 163 -14.56 -19.16 3.82
C GLU A 163 -13.21 -18.78 4.41
N ASP A 164 -12.10 -19.20 3.80
CA ASP A 164 -10.76 -18.93 4.27
C ASP A 164 -10.39 -17.43 4.24
N THR A 165 -10.90 -16.70 3.24
CA THR A 165 -10.59 -15.28 3.05
C THR A 165 -11.63 -14.34 3.66
N ARG A 166 -12.86 -14.83 3.91
CA ARG A 166 -13.95 -14.05 4.49
C ARG A 166 -13.62 -13.49 5.86
N ILE A 167 -12.93 -14.28 6.70
CA ILE A 167 -12.51 -13.84 8.04
C ILE A 167 -11.56 -12.65 7.92
N ALA A 168 -10.57 -12.74 7.05
CA ALA A 168 -9.63 -11.64 6.82
C ALA A 168 -10.34 -10.38 6.29
N LEU A 169 -11.34 -10.54 5.41
CA LEU A 169 -12.15 -9.44 4.88
C LEU A 169 -12.94 -8.72 5.99
N LEU A 170 -13.46 -9.47 6.97
CA LEU A 170 -14.19 -8.90 8.12
C LEU A 170 -13.26 -8.17 9.10
N PHE A 171 -12.02 -8.62 9.26
CA PHE A 171 -11.04 -7.97 10.13
C PHE A 171 -10.41 -6.72 9.52
N THR A 172 -10.39 -6.61 8.19
CA THR A 172 -9.75 -5.46 7.52
C THR A 172 -10.40 -4.10 7.85
N PRO A 173 -11.74 -3.94 7.91
CA PRO A 173 -12.36 -2.68 8.35
C PRO A 173 -11.93 -2.27 9.77
N ILE A 174 -11.74 -3.23 10.67
CA ILE A 174 -11.26 -2.95 12.03
C ILE A 174 -9.87 -2.30 11.98
N TRP A 175 -9.00 -2.78 11.10
CA TRP A 175 -7.69 -2.18 10.87
C TRP A 175 -7.79 -0.71 10.43
N PHE A 176 -8.72 -0.39 9.53
CA PHE A 176 -8.94 1.00 9.11
C PHE A 176 -9.48 1.88 10.25
N VAL A 177 -10.34 1.33 11.11
CA VAL A 177 -10.82 2.04 12.32
C VAL A 177 -9.66 2.31 13.27
N ILE A 178 -8.77 1.33 13.49
CA ILE A 178 -7.56 1.50 14.32
C ILE A 178 -6.66 2.59 13.72
N LEU A 179 -6.41 2.57 12.42
CA LEU A 179 -5.61 3.59 11.75
C LEU A 179 -6.25 4.98 11.87
N TRP A 180 -7.57 5.07 11.71
CA TRP A 180 -8.29 6.33 11.86
C TRP A 180 -8.23 6.86 13.30
N ALA A 181 -8.43 5.99 14.29
CA ALA A 181 -8.29 6.36 15.70
C ALA A 181 -6.87 6.83 16.02
N PHE A 182 -5.86 6.13 15.52
CA PHE A 182 -4.46 6.51 15.68
C PHE A 182 -4.16 7.86 15.03
N TYR A 183 -4.67 8.08 13.81
CA TYR A 183 -4.55 9.36 13.11
C TYR A 183 -5.21 10.51 13.90
N SER A 184 -6.40 10.30 14.45
CA SER A 184 -7.10 11.31 15.24
C SER A 184 -6.41 11.66 16.58
N MET A 185 -5.53 10.77 17.07
CA MET A 185 -4.70 11.01 18.26
C MET A 185 -3.41 11.78 17.96
N LEU A 186 -2.99 11.82 16.69
CA LEU A 186 -1.84 12.62 16.27
C LEU A 186 -2.27 14.09 16.24
N ASN A 187 -1.50 14.94 16.93
CA ASN A 187 -1.80 16.37 17.02
C ASN A 187 -1.68 17.02 15.63
N THR A 188 -2.77 17.56 15.13
CA THR A 188 -2.85 18.16 13.78
C THR A 188 -2.21 19.56 13.72
N ASP A 189 -1.85 20.15 14.89
CA ASP A 189 -1.31 21.51 14.97
C ASP A 189 0.05 21.68 14.28
N ASP A 190 0.82 20.58 14.12
CA ASP A 190 2.08 20.56 13.36
C ASP A 190 1.88 20.52 11.84
N GLU A 191 0.69 20.21 11.35
CA GLU A 191 0.44 19.99 9.93
C GLU A 191 0.47 21.29 9.13
N ASP A 192 -0.10 22.37 9.67
CA ASP A 192 -0.13 23.68 9.02
C ASP A 192 1.26 24.31 8.99
N ALA A 193 2.02 24.26 10.09
CA ALA A 193 3.38 24.77 10.17
C ALA A 193 4.35 24.01 9.23
N LEU A 194 4.20 22.68 9.15
CA LEU A 194 5.05 21.85 8.30
C LEU A 194 4.71 22.00 6.82
N SER A 195 3.43 22.20 6.49
CA SER A 195 3.00 22.46 5.12
C SER A 195 3.53 23.80 4.61
N GLU A 196 3.58 24.82 5.46
CA GLU A 196 4.18 26.13 5.14
C GLU A 196 5.68 26.04 4.92
N GLU A 197 6.40 25.29 5.77
CA GLU A 197 7.84 25.06 5.63
C GLU A 197 8.18 24.31 4.32
N LEU A 198 7.37 23.29 3.96
CA LEU A 198 7.55 22.55 2.70
C LEU A 198 7.24 23.41 1.46
N ILE A 199 6.24 24.28 1.53
CA ILE A 199 5.90 25.22 0.46
C ILE A 199 7.02 26.25 0.29
N GLU A 200 7.61 26.71 1.39
CA GLU A 200 8.71 27.65 1.39
C GLU A 200 10.01 27.02 0.83
N MET A 201 10.35 25.80 1.26
CA MET A 201 11.50 25.06 0.72
C MET A 201 11.36 24.69 -0.76
N ALA A 202 10.14 24.47 -1.23
CA ALA A 202 9.88 24.15 -2.64
C ALA A 202 9.89 25.37 -3.57
N GLY A 203 10.02 26.58 -3.05
CA GLY A 203 9.99 27.82 -3.83
C GLY A 203 8.66 28.11 -4.53
N VAL A 204 7.59 27.45 -4.13
CA VAL A 204 6.27 27.45 -4.79
C VAL A 204 5.28 28.38 -4.08
N LYS A 205 5.78 29.32 -3.30
CA LYS A 205 4.99 30.24 -2.46
C LYS A 205 3.94 31.06 -3.26
N GLU A 206 4.14 31.26 -4.56
CA GLU A 206 3.21 32.01 -5.41
C GLU A 206 2.03 31.18 -5.95
N ILE A 207 2.12 29.86 -5.98
CA ILE A 207 1.10 28.98 -6.57
C ILE A 207 0.07 28.48 -5.53
N TYR A 208 0.46 28.44 -4.25
CA TYR A 208 -0.37 27.98 -3.14
C TYR A 208 -0.79 29.12 -2.19
N LYS A 209 -1.45 30.16 -2.67
CA LYS A 209 -2.26 31.00 -1.78
C LYS A 209 -3.47 30.17 -1.36
N LYS A 210 -3.51 29.70 -0.09
CA LYS A 210 -4.76 29.18 0.51
C LYS A 210 -5.85 30.24 0.27
N PRO A 211 -7.02 29.89 -0.29
CA PRO A 211 -8.16 30.79 -0.26
C PRO A 211 -8.43 31.14 1.20
N LYS A 212 -8.59 32.43 1.51
CA LYS A 212 -8.97 32.89 2.84
C LYS A 212 -10.21 32.12 3.31
N LYS A 213 -10.25 31.75 4.56
CA LYS A 213 -11.34 30.99 5.19
C LYS A 213 -12.73 31.65 5.05
N GLU A 214 -12.80 32.90 4.58
CA GLU A 214 -14.03 33.64 4.29
C GLU A 214 -14.75 33.23 3.00
N ASP A 215 -14.05 32.55 2.06
CA ASP A 215 -14.67 32.15 0.78
C ASP A 215 -15.19 30.70 0.78
N SER A 216 -15.19 30.00 1.93
CA SER A 216 -15.61 28.60 1.99
C SER A 216 -17.13 28.39 2.09
N ASP A 217 -17.91 29.43 2.35
CA ASP A 217 -19.36 29.33 2.49
C ASP A 217 -20.13 29.43 1.17
N ASP A 218 -19.47 29.80 0.05
CA ASP A 218 -20.12 29.97 -1.25
C ASP A 218 -20.06 28.75 -2.18
N TYR A 219 -19.53 27.61 -1.73
CA TYR A 219 -19.42 26.39 -2.56
C TYR A 219 -20.26 25.19 -2.09
N ILE A 220 -21.31 25.45 -1.30
CA ILE A 220 -22.36 24.44 -1.02
C ILE A 220 -23.57 24.79 -1.87
N ILE A 221 -23.53 24.40 -3.14
CA ILE A 221 -24.68 24.02 -3.97
C ILE A 221 -24.26 22.89 -4.90
#